data_327cd2836156f28832e48d3b90dac412
#
_entry.id   327cd2836156f28832e48d3b90dac412
#
_cell.length_a   1.000
_cell.length_b   1.000
_cell.length_c   1.000
_cell.angle_alpha   90.00
_cell.angle_beta   90.00
_cell.angle_gamma   90.00
#
_symmetry.space_group_name_H-M   'P 1'
#
loop_
_entity.id
_entity.type
_entity.pdbx_description
1 polymer ?
#
loop_
_entity_poly.entity_id
_entity_poly.type
_entity_poly.pdbx_seq_one_letter_code
_entity_poly.pdbx_strand_id
1 'polypeptide(L)'
;HEVHPNPVEADVCGAAEAFRRGTCNGIIGLGGGSALDVAKVCRLLIEDPGFALEDSKKLYEKAWTGLPPFVAIPTTAGTGSEVGRSSVITLESTGAKTVIFHPKLLADHVILDASLTVSLPAHLTAATGVDALTHCIESFTSPVLHPLCDGIALEGVGMVAQHCLNAVQEPDNLEARQGMLLAAMMGGIAFQKDLGSTHSMAHPLSNLCHLHHGLANALCLSAVMRWNASKKTGLYARVAVAAGQSFGDPAQGDQAAIQWV
;
A
#
# COMPACT_ATOMS: atom_id res chain seq x y z
N HIS A 1 -12.09 16.76 6.99
CA HIS A 1 -11.63 17.21 5.68
C HIS A 1 -11.89 16.10 4.67
N GLU A 2 -12.46 16.44 3.52
CA GLU A 2 -12.61 15.54 2.40
C GLU A 2 -11.31 15.55 1.61
N VAL A 3 -10.57 14.42 1.66
CA VAL A 3 -9.39 14.19 0.83
C VAL A 3 -9.84 13.49 -0.44
N HIS A 4 -9.35 13.92 -1.60
CA HIS A 4 -9.67 13.28 -2.87
C HIS A 4 -9.18 11.82 -2.92
N PRO A 5 -9.89 10.88 -3.58
CA PRO A 5 -9.45 9.48 -3.75
C PRO A 5 -8.07 9.33 -4.40
N ASN A 6 -7.69 10.28 -5.24
CA ASN A 6 -6.33 10.49 -5.73
C ASN A 6 -5.87 11.85 -5.21
N PRO A 7 -5.12 11.90 -4.11
CA PRO A 7 -4.84 13.15 -3.43
C PRO A 7 -4.04 14.10 -4.31
N VAL A 8 -4.40 15.37 -4.25
CA VAL A 8 -3.77 16.46 -4.98
C VAL A 8 -2.99 17.36 -4.01
N GLU A 9 -2.13 18.19 -4.55
CA GLU A 9 -1.33 19.14 -3.77
C GLU A 9 -2.19 20.07 -2.90
N ALA A 10 -3.36 20.49 -3.40
CA ALA A 10 -4.31 21.31 -2.64
C ALA A 10 -4.81 20.62 -1.36
N ASP A 11 -4.98 19.28 -1.34
CA ASP A 11 -5.36 18.53 -0.13
C ASP A 11 -4.26 18.65 0.94
N VAL A 12 -2.99 18.56 0.52
CA VAL A 12 -1.82 18.68 1.40
C VAL A 12 -1.72 20.09 1.99
N CYS A 13 -1.87 21.12 1.14
CA CYS A 13 -1.87 22.53 1.54
C CYS A 13 -3.01 22.80 2.52
N GLY A 14 -4.22 22.37 2.21
CA GLY A 14 -5.38 22.53 3.08
C GLY A 14 -5.23 21.87 4.45
N ALA A 15 -4.62 20.68 4.51
CA ALA A 15 -4.32 20.00 5.77
C ALA A 15 -3.29 20.77 6.60
N ALA A 16 -2.21 21.27 5.97
CA ALA A 16 -1.19 22.06 6.64
C ALA A 16 -1.74 23.41 7.17
N GLU A 17 -2.62 24.06 6.42
CA GLU A 17 -3.31 25.28 6.88
C GLU A 17 -4.25 24.98 8.05
N ALA A 18 -5.02 23.89 7.99
CA ALA A 18 -5.90 23.50 9.08
C ALA A 18 -5.13 23.23 10.37
N PHE A 19 -3.96 22.59 10.28
CA PHE A 19 -3.06 22.37 11.40
C PHE A 19 -2.64 23.69 12.06
N ARG A 20 -2.21 24.67 11.26
CA ARG A 20 -1.77 25.97 11.78
C ARG A 20 -2.91 26.77 12.41
N ARG A 21 -4.10 26.80 11.75
CA ARG A 21 -5.28 27.49 12.29
C ARG A 21 -5.78 26.87 13.59
N GLY A 22 -5.68 25.53 13.69
CA GLY A 22 -6.12 24.80 14.88
C GLY A 22 -5.13 24.83 16.04
N THR A 23 -3.95 25.47 15.87
CA THR A 23 -2.85 25.42 16.85
C THR A 23 -2.55 23.98 17.31
N CYS A 24 -2.61 23.06 16.35
CA CYS A 24 -2.41 21.63 16.61
C CYS A 24 -0.94 21.33 16.91
N ASN A 25 -0.69 20.25 17.65
CA ASN A 25 0.67 19.80 17.98
C ASN A 25 0.97 18.36 17.51
N GLY A 26 0.01 17.72 16.83
CA GLY A 26 0.16 16.38 16.24
C GLY A 26 -0.88 16.14 15.15
N ILE A 27 -0.68 15.09 14.37
CA ILE A 27 -1.54 14.71 13.25
C ILE A 27 -2.04 13.28 13.48
N ILE A 28 -3.33 13.07 13.26
CA ILE A 28 -3.94 11.75 13.15
C ILE A 28 -4.42 11.60 11.71
N GLY A 29 -3.80 10.68 10.96
CA GLY A 29 -4.26 10.25 9.65
C GLY A 29 -5.25 9.11 9.82
N LEU A 30 -6.52 9.36 9.59
CA LEU A 30 -7.59 8.35 9.64
C LEU A 30 -8.21 8.20 8.26
N GLY A 31 -8.13 7.03 7.66
CA GLY A 31 -8.70 6.74 6.36
C GLY A 31 -7.92 5.72 5.55
N GLY A 32 -8.20 5.62 4.25
CA GLY A 32 -7.42 4.82 3.32
C GLY A 32 -6.08 5.48 2.97
N GLY A 33 -5.34 4.86 2.03
CA GLY A 33 -4.01 5.33 1.61
C GLY A 33 -3.95 6.82 1.26
N SER A 34 -4.96 7.36 0.57
CA SER A 34 -5.02 8.78 0.20
C SER A 34 -4.98 9.71 1.41
N ALA A 35 -5.76 9.41 2.45
CA ALA A 35 -5.79 10.22 3.66
C ALA A 35 -4.47 10.13 4.44
N LEU A 36 -3.88 8.91 4.49
CA LEU A 36 -2.58 8.70 5.14
C LEU A 36 -1.46 9.42 4.38
N ASP A 37 -1.48 9.38 3.05
CA ASP A 37 -0.50 10.05 2.20
C ASP A 37 -0.52 11.58 2.37
N VAL A 38 -1.73 12.18 2.41
CA VAL A 38 -1.88 13.61 2.72
C VAL A 38 -1.36 13.92 4.12
N ALA A 39 -1.71 13.11 5.12
CA ALA A 39 -1.25 13.30 6.50
C ALA A 39 0.28 13.24 6.64
N LYS A 40 0.95 12.36 5.89
CA LYS A 40 2.41 12.30 5.86
C LYS A 40 3.04 13.55 5.25
N VAL A 41 2.56 13.94 4.06
CA VAL A 41 3.19 15.01 3.27
C VAL A 41 2.89 16.39 3.86
N CYS A 42 1.70 16.61 4.43
CA CYS A 42 1.39 17.91 5.06
C CYS A 42 2.35 18.25 6.21
N ARG A 43 2.96 17.25 6.87
CA ARG A 43 4.00 17.47 7.90
C ARG A 43 5.19 18.26 7.36
N LEU A 44 5.57 18.00 6.10
CA LEU A 44 6.65 18.72 5.43
C LEU A 44 6.30 20.21 5.27
N LEU A 45 5.07 20.48 4.78
CA LEU A 45 4.61 21.86 4.59
C LEU A 45 4.32 22.59 5.92
N ILE A 46 4.06 21.87 7.01
CA ILE A 46 3.93 22.44 8.34
C ILE A 46 5.29 22.95 8.83
N GLU A 47 6.35 22.15 8.69
CA GLU A 47 7.69 22.55 9.07
C GLU A 47 8.30 23.58 8.11
N ASP A 48 8.05 23.44 6.81
CA ASP A 48 8.56 24.34 5.77
C ASP A 48 7.43 24.71 4.78
N PRO A 49 6.72 25.81 5.01
CA PRO A 49 5.63 26.25 4.14
C PRO A 49 6.03 26.58 2.70
N GLY A 50 7.30 26.84 2.46
CA GLY A 50 7.84 27.14 1.12
C GLY A 50 8.43 25.93 0.41
N PHE A 51 8.33 24.74 0.99
CA PHE A 51 8.89 23.54 0.38
C PHE A 51 8.11 23.15 -0.88
N ALA A 52 8.82 23.05 -2.01
CA ALA A 52 8.25 22.61 -3.29
C ALA A 52 8.21 21.06 -3.34
N LEU A 53 7.00 20.48 -3.38
CA LEU A 53 6.80 19.02 -3.35
C LEU A 53 7.37 18.31 -4.59
N GLU A 54 7.52 19.00 -5.71
CA GLU A 54 8.18 18.48 -6.91
C GLU A 54 9.68 18.27 -6.76
N ASP A 55 10.32 18.90 -5.79
CA ASP A 55 11.76 18.81 -5.58
C ASP A 55 12.14 17.71 -4.59
N SER A 56 11.87 16.46 -5.00
CA SER A 56 12.13 15.29 -4.18
C SER A 56 13.61 15.13 -3.76
N LYS A 57 14.56 15.74 -4.49
CA LYS A 57 15.99 15.72 -4.15
C LYS A 57 16.26 16.57 -2.91
N LYS A 58 15.64 17.74 -2.81
CA LYS A 58 15.78 18.63 -1.64
C LYS A 58 15.23 18.03 -0.36
N LEU A 59 14.32 17.05 -0.44
CA LEU A 59 13.86 16.29 0.73
C LEU A 59 15.02 15.70 1.53
N TYR A 60 16.04 15.16 0.84
CA TYR A 60 17.19 14.50 1.46
C TYR A 60 18.30 15.47 1.88
N GLU A 61 18.30 16.68 1.31
CA GLU A 61 19.28 17.72 1.64
C GLU A 61 18.93 18.47 2.95
N LYS A 62 17.64 18.45 3.31
CA LYS A 62 17.14 19.12 4.51
C LYS A 62 17.10 18.20 5.72
N ALA A 63 17.57 18.71 6.86
CA ALA A 63 17.37 18.07 8.16
C ALA A 63 15.95 18.39 8.68
N TRP A 64 15.05 17.41 8.58
CA TRP A 64 13.68 17.49 9.12
C TRP A 64 13.69 17.19 10.62
N THR A 65 13.59 18.21 11.46
CA THR A 65 13.71 18.11 12.92
C THR A 65 12.46 18.56 13.68
N GLY A 66 11.58 19.31 13.02
CA GLY A 66 10.37 19.90 13.58
C GLY A 66 9.06 19.29 13.09
N LEU A 67 9.10 18.12 12.43
CA LEU A 67 7.88 17.47 11.96
C LEU A 67 6.96 17.14 13.14
N PRO A 68 5.67 17.49 13.07
CA PRO A 68 4.71 17.14 14.11
C PRO A 68 4.58 15.61 14.26
N PRO A 69 4.32 15.08 15.47
CA PRO A 69 4.02 13.67 15.70
C PRO A 69 2.86 13.22 14.82
N PHE A 70 2.94 11.97 14.34
CA PHE A 70 1.97 11.40 13.41
C PHE A 70 1.50 10.01 13.85
N VAL A 71 0.18 9.86 13.99
CA VAL A 71 -0.48 8.57 14.20
C VAL A 71 -1.23 8.18 12.94
N ALA A 72 -0.98 7.00 12.39
CA ALA A 72 -1.67 6.45 11.23
C ALA A 72 -2.71 5.41 11.65
N ILE A 73 -3.95 5.57 11.17
CA ILE A 73 -5.08 4.68 11.47
C ILE A 73 -5.74 4.33 10.12
N PRO A 74 -5.36 3.23 9.47
CA PRO A 74 -5.95 2.83 8.20
C PRO A 74 -7.39 2.32 8.38
N THR A 75 -8.26 2.68 7.44
CA THR A 75 -9.64 2.17 7.34
C THR A 75 -9.83 1.26 6.12
N THR A 76 -8.75 0.96 5.39
CA THR A 76 -8.69 0.01 4.28
C THR A 76 -7.52 -0.94 4.47
N ALA A 77 -7.68 -2.19 4.11
CA ALA A 77 -6.64 -3.22 4.19
C ALA A 77 -6.06 -3.48 2.79
N GLY A 78 -5.16 -2.60 2.33
CA GLY A 78 -4.60 -2.70 0.98
C GLY A 78 -3.23 -2.05 0.85
N THR A 79 -3.18 -0.74 0.91
CA THR A 79 -2.00 0.07 0.55
C THR A 79 -0.78 -0.12 1.45
N GLY A 80 -0.97 -0.49 2.73
CA GLY A 80 0.13 -0.53 3.70
C GLY A 80 0.78 0.85 3.95
N SER A 81 0.07 1.95 3.59
CA SER A 81 0.62 3.30 3.68
C SER A 81 0.98 3.69 5.11
N GLU A 82 0.33 3.11 6.12
CA GLU A 82 0.59 3.35 7.54
C GLU A 82 2.01 2.98 7.98
N VAL A 83 2.64 2.03 7.30
CA VAL A 83 4.03 1.59 7.54
C VAL A 83 4.98 1.97 6.39
N GLY A 84 4.47 2.66 5.38
CA GLY A 84 5.25 3.10 4.23
C GLY A 84 5.92 4.46 4.45
N ARG A 85 7.13 4.61 3.93
CA ARG A 85 7.90 5.87 3.90
C ARG A 85 7.70 6.67 2.61
N SER A 86 6.68 6.31 1.83
CA SER A 86 6.29 6.98 0.59
C SER A 86 4.86 7.50 0.68
N SER A 87 4.55 8.46 -0.15
CA SER A 87 3.21 9.00 -0.37
C SER A 87 3.06 9.34 -1.85
N VAL A 88 1.86 9.15 -2.39
CA VAL A 88 1.56 9.44 -3.80
C VAL A 88 0.63 10.64 -3.87
N ILE A 89 1.14 11.76 -4.40
CA ILE A 89 0.38 13.02 -4.55
C ILE A 89 0.40 13.42 -6.02
N THR A 90 -0.75 13.89 -6.53
CA THR A 90 -0.80 14.51 -7.85
C THR A 90 -0.39 15.97 -7.71
N LEU A 91 0.73 16.34 -8.35
CA LEU A 91 1.26 17.70 -8.32
C LEU A 91 0.51 18.59 -9.31
N GLU A 92 0.22 19.83 -8.90
CA GLU A 92 -0.46 20.81 -9.76
C GLU A 92 0.42 21.24 -10.94
N SER A 93 1.72 21.37 -10.75
CA SER A 93 2.68 21.81 -11.77
C SER A 93 2.78 20.87 -12.98
N THR A 94 2.58 19.57 -12.76
CA THR A 94 2.74 18.54 -13.80
C THR A 94 1.46 17.80 -14.16
N GLY A 95 0.44 17.85 -13.30
CA GLY A 95 -0.74 16.99 -13.35
C GLY A 95 -0.44 15.50 -13.16
N ALA A 96 0.77 15.15 -12.79
CA ALA A 96 1.23 13.77 -12.67
C ALA A 96 1.26 13.31 -11.21
N LYS A 97 0.93 12.01 -11.00
CA LYS A 97 1.16 11.35 -9.72
C LYS A 97 2.65 11.24 -9.45
N THR A 98 3.09 11.84 -8.36
CA THR A 98 4.48 11.85 -7.92
C THR A 98 4.62 11.09 -6.62
N VAL A 99 5.63 10.23 -6.56
CA VAL A 99 5.98 9.53 -5.31
C VAL A 99 6.94 10.42 -4.51
N ILE A 100 6.48 10.87 -3.36
CA ILE A 100 7.29 11.59 -2.37
C ILE A 100 7.79 10.53 -1.39
N PHE A 101 9.11 10.41 -1.25
CA PHE A 101 9.74 9.32 -0.52
C PHE A 101 10.79 9.87 0.45
N HIS A 102 10.60 9.60 1.76
CA HIS A 102 11.60 9.95 2.76
C HIS A 102 11.36 9.17 4.07
N PRO A 103 12.40 8.69 4.79
CA PRO A 103 12.24 7.96 6.05
C PRO A 103 11.42 8.70 7.12
N LYS A 104 11.47 10.02 7.14
CA LYS A 104 10.71 10.89 8.06
C LYS A 104 9.20 10.92 7.79
N LEU A 105 8.72 10.34 6.69
CA LEU A 105 7.28 10.18 6.41
C LEU A 105 6.66 8.99 7.16
N LEU A 106 7.47 8.10 7.75
CA LEU A 106 6.94 7.03 8.59
C LEU A 106 6.12 7.61 9.75
N ALA A 107 5.04 6.90 10.09
CA ALA A 107 4.24 7.23 11.27
C ALA A 107 5.03 6.91 12.55
N ASP A 108 4.84 7.73 13.60
CA ASP A 108 5.41 7.47 14.91
C ASP A 108 4.64 6.34 15.62
N HIS A 109 3.33 6.24 15.35
CA HIS A 109 2.45 5.18 15.84
C HIS A 109 1.49 4.74 14.76
N VAL A 110 1.17 3.44 14.74
CA VAL A 110 0.17 2.83 13.87
C VAL A 110 -0.87 2.13 14.72
N ILE A 111 -2.15 2.37 14.43
CA ILE A 111 -3.26 1.70 15.10
C ILE A 111 -4.04 0.92 14.04
N LEU A 112 -4.06 -0.40 14.15
CA LEU A 112 -4.84 -1.30 13.30
C LEU A 112 -6.10 -1.73 14.05
N ASP A 113 -7.21 -1.07 13.76
CA ASP A 113 -8.52 -1.37 14.35
C ASP A 113 -9.45 -1.92 13.27
N ALA A 114 -9.74 -3.21 13.34
CA ALA A 114 -10.60 -3.90 12.39
C ALA A 114 -12.02 -3.30 12.32
N SER A 115 -12.52 -2.75 13.44
CA SER A 115 -13.86 -2.15 13.48
C SER A 115 -14.02 -0.95 12.55
N LEU A 116 -12.92 -0.25 12.24
CA LEU A 116 -12.91 0.90 11.32
C LEU A 116 -12.99 0.50 9.84
N THR A 117 -12.90 -0.81 9.52
CA THR A 117 -12.96 -1.31 8.16
C THR A 117 -14.31 -1.93 7.81
N VAL A 118 -15.22 -2.17 8.76
CA VAL A 118 -16.49 -2.90 8.55
C VAL A 118 -17.43 -2.20 7.56
N SER A 119 -17.38 -0.89 7.47
CA SER A 119 -18.22 -0.11 6.55
C SER A 119 -17.69 -0.09 5.11
N LEU A 120 -16.50 -0.66 4.86
CA LEU A 120 -15.92 -0.69 3.50
C LEU A 120 -16.75 -1.65 2.62
N PRO A 121 -17.29 -1.19 1.47
CA PRO A 121 -18.06 -2.04 0.57
C PRO A 121 -17.29 -3.27 0.10
N ALA A 122 -17.98 -4.38 -0.11
CA ALA A 122 -17.39 -5.68 -0.48
C ALA A 122 -16.44 -5.58 -1.70
N HIS A 123 -16.83 -4.83 -2.74
CA HIS A 123 -15.99 -4.65 -3.94
C HIS A 123 -14.70 -3.89 -3.65
N LEU A 124 -14.71 -2.92 -2.72
CA LEU A 124 -13.51 -2.22 -2.28
C LEU A 124 -12.68 -3.09 -1.33
N THR A 125 -13.32 -3.86 -0.46
CA THR A 125 -12.63 -4.86 0.38
C THR A 125 -11.86 -5.85 -0.48
N ALA A 126 -12.49 -6.40 -1.54
CA ALA A 126 -11.84 -7.30 -2.47
C ALA A 126 -10.68 -6.62 -3.21
N ALA A 127 -10.92 -5.44 -3.78
CA ALA A 127 -9.90 -4.72 -4.54
C ALA A 127 -8.68 -4.36 -3.68
N THR A 128 -8.89 -3.86 -2.45
CA THR A 128 -7.78 -3.56 -1.54
C THR A 128 -7.09 -4.84 -1.04
N GLY A 129 -7.83 -5.92 -0.85
CA GLY A 129 -7.25 -7.23 -0.49
C GLY A 129 -6.31 -7.77 -1.57
N VAL A 130 -6.70 -7.63 -2.85
CA VAL A 130 -5.81 -8.02 -3.98
C VAL A 130 -4.62 -7.07 -4.09
N ASP A 131 -4.76 -5.79 -3.74
CA ASP A 131 -3.63 -4.86 -3.65
C ASP A 131 -2.60 -5.33 -2.61
N ALA A 132 -3.04 -5.68 -1.40
CA ALA A 132 -2.18 -6.25 -0.36
C ALA A 132 -1.51 -7.55 -0.82
N LEU A 133 -2.24 -8.43 -1.49
CA LEU A 133 -1.70 -9.66 -2.09
C LEU A 133 -0.61 -9.35 -3.12
N THR A 134 -0.86 -8.37 -3.98
CA THR A 134 0.07 -7.98 -5.04
C THR A 134 1.37 -7.41 -4.43
N HIS A 135 1.26 -6.59 -3.38
CA HIS A 135 2.41 -6.11 -2.62
C HIS A 135 3.27 -7.27 -2.10
N CYS A 136 2.63 -8.26 -1.49
CA CYS A 136 3.33 -9.43 -0.96
C CYS A 136 3.99 -10.26 -2.07
N ILE A 137 3.28 -10.59 -3.14
CA ILE A 137 3.79 -11.42 -4.24
C ILE A 137 4.94 -10.71 -4.97
N GLU A 138 4.79 -9.45 -5.33
CA GLU A 138 5.82 -8.72 -6.07
C GLU A 138 7.06 -8.46 -5.21
N SER A 139 6.89 -8.12 -3.95
CA SER A 139 8.03 -7.99 -3.02
C SER A 139 8.79 -9.29 -2.87
N PHE A 140 8.09 -10.41 -2.67
CA PHE A 140 8.74 -11.72 -2.57
C PHE A 140 9.52 -12.07 -3.84
N THR A 141 8.97 -11.79 -5.02
CA THR A 141 9.58 -12.15 -6.31
C THR A 141 10.58 -11.12 -6.83
N SER A 142 10.70 -9.95 -6.20
CA SER A 142 11.73 -8.96 -6.51
C SER A 142 13.15 -9.56 -6.40
N PRO A 143 14.05 -9.26 -7.33
CA PRO A 143 15.41 -9.82 -7.35
C PRO A 143 16.31 -9.31 -6.22
N VAL A 144 15.88 -8.27 -5.49
CA VAL A 144 16.65 -7.71 -4.36
C VAL A 144 16.71 -8.75 -3.22
N LEU A 145 17.89 -9.08 -2.77
CA LEU A 145 18.08 -10.02 -1.65
C LEU A 145 17.71 -9.36 -0.32
N HIS A 146 16.58 -9.76 0.25
CA HIS A 146 16.14 -9.29 1.56
C HIS A 146 15.32 -10.36 2.29
N PRO A 147 15.98 -11.36 2.95
CA PRO A 147 15.28 -12.52 3.53
C PRO A 147 14.19 -12.17 4.55
N LEU A 148 14.33 -11.07 5.30
CA LEU A 148 13.30 -10.64 6.25
C LEU A 148 12.03 -10.18 5.51
N CYS A 149 12.16 -9.36 4.46
CA CYS A 149 11.03 -8.96 3.63
C CYS A 149 10.39 -10.17 2.92
N ASP A 150 11.20 -11.13 2.46
CA ASP A 150 10.70 -12.36 1.84
C ASP A 150 9.83 -13.18 2.82
N GLY A 151 10.28 -13.30 4.08
CA GLY A 151 9.50 -13.98 5.12
C GLY A 151 8.20 -13.27 5.44
N ILE A 152 8.24 -11.94 5.62
CA ILE A 152 7.05 -11.12 5.88
C ILE A 152 6.07 -11.18 4.70
N ALA A 153 6.56 -11.11 3.46
CA ALA A 153 5.73 -11.18 2.26
C ALA A 153 4.98 -12.52 2.15
N LEU A 154 5.65 -13.65 2.41
CA LEU A 154 4.99 -14.96 2.37
C LEU A 154 3.97 -15.14 3.48
N GLU A 155 4.23 -14.66 4.68
CA GLU A 155 3.24 -14.63 5.75
C GLU A 155 2.02 -13.79 5.35
N GLY A 156 2.24 -12.61 4.75
CA GLY A 156 1.17 -11.78 4.20
C GLY A 156 0.32 -12.49 3.14
N VAL A 157 0.92 -13.29 2.25
CA VAL A 157 0.19 -14.13 1.30
C VAL A 157 -0.71 -15.12 2.04
N GLY A 158 -0.20 -15.79 3.08
CA GLY A 158 -0.97 -16.72 3.91
C GLY A 158 -2.16 -16.06 4.58
N MET A 159 -1.95 -14.87 5.15
CA MET A 159 -3.01 -14.07 5.77
C MET A 159 -4.11 -13.68 4.76
N VAL A 160 -3.73 -13.25 3.54
CA VAL A 160 -4.72 -12.95 2.48
C VAL A 160 -5.51 -14.22 2.11
N ALA A 161 -4.83 -15.36 1.93
CA ALA A 161 -5.47 -16.62 1.59
C ALA A 161 -6.51 -17.05 2.65
N GLN A 162 -6.20 -16.81 3.92
CA GLN A 162 -7.06 -17.19 5.04
C GLN A 162 -8.24 -16.24 5.24
N HIS A 163 -8.05 -14.94 5.02
CA HIS A 163 -8.97 -13.93 5.53
C HIS A 163 -9.71 -13.12 4.45
N CYS A 164 -9.16 -13.00 3.23
CA CYS A 164 -9.71 -12.08 2.23
C CYS A 164 -11.15 -12.41 1.84
N LEU A 165 -11.43 -13.66 1.52
CA LEU A 165 -12.76 -14.08 1.11
C LEU A 165 -13.79 -13.87 2.24
N ASN A 166 -13.42 -14.23 3.46
CA ASN A 166 -14.29 -14.04 4.63
C ASN A 166 -14.55 -12.56 4.91
N ALA A 167 -13.53 -11.70 4.80
CA ALA A 167 -13.69 -10.25 4.97
C ALA A 167 -14.63 -9.63 3.91
N VAL A 168 -14.68 -10.21 2.68
CA VAL A 168 -15.57 -9.77 1.60
C VAL A 168 -16.99 -10.27 1.80
N GLN A 169 -17.17 -11.54 2.19
CA GLN A 169 -18.49 -12.19 2.32
C GLN A 169 -19.18 -11.88 3.64
N GLU A 170 -18.41 -11.66 4.70
CA GLU A 170 -18.86 -11.42 6.06
C GLU A 170 -18.30 -10.08 6.56
N PRO A 171 -18.89 -8.93 6.14
CA PRO A 171 -18.33 -7.61 6.44
C PRO A 171 -18.08 -7.33 7.92
N ASP A 172 -18.86 -7.91 8.81
CA ASP A 172 -18.76 -7.74 10.26
C ASP A 172 -17.81 -8.74 10.95
N ASN A 173 -17.16 -9.62 10.19
CA ASN A 173 -16.18 -10.57 10.71
C ASN A 173 -14.87 -9.85 11.06
N LEU A 174 -14.77 -9.40 12.31
CA LEU A 174 -13.62 -8.61 12.79
C LEU A 174 -12.31 -9.41 12.76
N GLU A 175 -12.33 -10.72 12.92
CA GLU A 175 -11.14 -11.56 12.82
C GLU A 175 -10.59 -11.53 11.39
N ALA A 176 -11.46 -11.73 10.38
CA ALA A 176 -11.07 -11.64 8.98
C ALA A 176 -10.58 -10.23 8.60
N ARG A 177 -11.26 -9.19 9.08
CA ARG A 177 -10.84 -7.78 8.89
C ARG A 177 -9.48 -7.50 9.51
N GLN A 178 -9.23 -7.97 10.73
CA GLN A 178 -7.93 -7.83 11.40
C GLN A 178 -6.83 -8.57 10.64
N GLY A 179 -7.12 -9.79 10.17
CA GLY A 179 -6.20 -10.56 9.34
C GLY A 179 -5.81 -9.81 8.07
N MET A 180 -6.78 -9.16 7.40
CA MET A 180 -6.50 -8.36 6.21
C MET A 180 -5.71 -7.08 6.50
N LEU A 181 -5.95 -6.38 7.63
CA LEU A 181 -5.12 -5.24 8.04
C LEU A 181 -3.67 -5.67 8.27
N LEU A 182 -3.46 -6.81 8.94
CA LEU A 182 -2.12 -7.36 9.14
C LEU A 182 -1.45 -7.73 7.80
N ALA A 183 -2.18 -8.37 6.89
CA ALA A 183 -1.68 -8.70 5.56
C ALA A 183 -1.25 -7.44 4.76
N ALA A 184 -2.08 -6.40 4.79
CA ALA A 184 -1.77 -5.12 4.15
C ALA A 184 -0.52 -4.46 4.75
N MET A 185 -0.41 -4.45 6.08
CA MET A 185 0.77 -3.95 6.79
C MET A 185 2.02 -4.77 6.41
N MET A 186 1.93 -6.10 6.37
CA MET A 186 3.04 -6.97 5.96
C MET A 186 3.48 -6.69 4.52
N GLY A 187 2.53 -6.52 3.59
CA GLY A 187 2.81 -6.07 2.23
C GLY A 187 3.53 -4.72 2.21
N GLY A 188 3.04 -3.75 3.00
CA GLY A 188 3.61 -2.41 3.14
C GLY A 188 5.05 -2.40 3.68
N ILE A 189 5.37 -3.31 4.60
CA ILE A 189 6.74 -3.51 5.10
C ILE A 189 7.59 -4.19 4.03
N ALA A 190 7.08 -5.25 3.39
CA ALA A 190 7.84 -6.05 2.45
C ALA A 190 8.21 -5.27 1.19
N PHE A 191 7.33 -4.42 0.66
CA PHE A 191 7.61 -3.67 -0.57
C PHE A 191 8.67 -2.55 -0.39
N GLN A 192 9.16 -2.31 0.83
CA GLN A 192 10.37 -1.51 1.01
C GLN A 192 11.58 -2.15 0.29
N LYS A 193 11.52 -3.43 0.00
CA LYS A 193 12.47 -4.15 -0.85
C LYS A 193 12.38 -3.70 -2.31
N ASP A 194 11.24 -3.82 -2.92
CA ASP A 194 10.82 -3.31 -4.24
C ASP A 194 9.43 -3.87 -4.63
N LEU A 195 8.85 -3.30 -5.69
CA LEU A 195 7.66 -3.81 -6.38
C LEU A 195 8.01 -4.29 -7.79
N GLY A 196 7.04 -4.78 -8.55
CA GLY A 196 7.26 -5.39 -9.84
C GLY A 196 6.43 -4.80 -10.98
N SER A 197 6.28 -5.61 -12.04
CA SER A 197 5.62 -5.20 -13.27
C SER A 197 4.11 -5.02 -13.12
N THR A 198 3.47 -5.69 -12.17
CA THR A 198 2.04 -5.53 -11.91
C THR A 198 1.74 -4.09 -11.51
N HIS A 199 2.44 -3.56 -10.50
CA HIS A 199 2.29 -2.17 -10.09
C HIS A 199 2.69 -1.19 -11.19
N SER A 200 3.76 -1.48 -11.95
CA SER A 200 4.17 -0.65 -13.08
C SER A 200 3.08 -0.53 -14.16
N MET A 201 2.28 -1.57 -14.35
CA MET A 201 1.13 -1.58 -15.29
C MET A 201 -0.13 -0.99 -14.66
N ALA A 202 -0.37 -1.23 -13.36
CA ALA A 202 -1.56 -0.76 -12.66
C ALA A 202 -1.57 0.77 -12.48
N HIS A 203 -0.42 1.41 -12.28
CA HIS A 203 -0.33 2.86 -12.14
C HIS A 203 -0.88 3.62 -13.36
N PRO A 204 -0.45 3.35 -14.63
CA PRO A 204 -1.05 3.96 -15.81
C PRO A 204 -2.55 3.67 -15.94
N LEU A 205 -3.00 2.44 -15.69
CA LEU A 205 -4.41 2.06 -15.75
C LEU A 205 -5.25 2.87 -14.76
N SER A 206 -4.76 3.03 -13.54
CA SER A 206 -5.43 3.85 -12.54
C SER A 206 -5.47 5.33 -12.93
N ASN A 207 -4.43 5.84 -13.56
CA ASN A 207 -4.32 7.25 -13.94
C ASN A 207 -5.14 7.58 -15.19
N LEU A 208 -4.98 6.79 -16.26
CA LEU A 208 -5.58 7.07 -17.58
C LEU A 208 -7.01 6.56 -17.70
N CYS A 209 -7.33 5.42 -17.06
CA CYS A 209 -8.64 4.79 -17.13
C CYS A 209 -9.48 5.01 -15.88
N HIS A 210 -8.99 5.75 -14.89
CA HIS A 210 -9.65 6.01 -13.59
C HIS A 210 -10.06 4.74 -12.84
N LEU A 211 -9.35 3.62 -13.05
CA LEU A 211 -9.61 2.38 -12.34
C LEU A 211 -9.15 2.47 -10.89
N HIS A 212 -9.90 1.84 -10.00
CA HIS A 212 -9.43 1.64 -8.63
C HIS A 212 -8.11 0.88 -8.64
N HIS A 213 -7.11 1.32 -7.86
CA HIS A 213 -5.74 0.80 -7.93
C HIS A 213 -5.66 -0.72 -7.71
N GLY A 214 -6.34 -1.23 -6.67
CA GLY A 214 -6.38 -2.68 -6.42
C GLY A 214 -7.09 -3.47 -7.53
N LEU A 215 -8.10 -2.90 -8.19
CA LEU A 215 -8.70 -3.53 -9.38
C LEU A 215 -7.72 -3.57 -10.56
N ALA A 216 -6.97 -2.51 -10.78
CA ALA A 216 -5.92 -2.48 -11.81
C ALA A 216 -4.85 -3.54 -11.55
N ASN A 217 -4.42 -3.70 -10.27
CA ASN A 217 -3.52 -4.77 -9.88
C ASN A 217 -4.13 -6.16 -10.14
N ALA A 218 -5.39 -6.39 -9.78
CA ALA A 218 -6.09 -7.65 -10.02
C ALA A 218 -6.12 -8.04 -11.50
N LEU A 219 -6.35 -7.08 -12.40
CA LEU A 219 -6.38 -7.31 -13.85
C LEU A 219 -5.00 -7.69 -14.42
N CYS A 220 -3.92 -7.21 -13.82
CA CYS A 220 -2.56 -7.41 -14.32
C CYS A 220 -1.87 -8.61 -13.67
N LEU A 221 -2.14 -8.92 -12.40
CA LEU A 221 -1.34 -9.80 -11.56
C LEU A 221 -1.14 -11.19 -12.17
N SER A 222 -2.21 -11.91 -12.51
CA SER A 222 -2.07 -13.28 -13.02
C SER A 222 -1.39 -13.34 -14.40
N ALA A 223 -1.52 -12.29 -15.22
CA ALA A 223 -0.82 -12.20 -16.51
C ALA A 223 0.69 -11.98 -16.31
N VAL A 224 1.07 -11.11 -15.39
CA VAL A 224 2.47 -10.87 -15.02
C VAL A 224 3.08 -12.12 -14.40
N MET A 225 2.35 -12.81 -13.51
CA MET A 225 2.81 -14.07 -12.91
C MET A 225 3.09 -15.14 -13.99
N ARG A 226 2.19 -15.32 -14.97
CA ARG A 226 2.43 -16.24 -16.10
C ARG A 226 3.68 -15.88 -16.88
N TRP A 227 3.87 -14.60 -17.19
CA TRP A 227 5.05 -14.14 -17.89
C TRP A 227 6.34 -14.42 -17.10
N ASN A 228 6.37 -14.07 -15.83
CA ASN A 228 7.54 -14.28 -14.98
C ASN A 228 7.88 -15.77 -14.80
N ALA A 229 6.88 -16.63 -14.57
CA ALA A 229 7.05 -18.08 -14.47
C ALA A 229 7.63 -18.67 -15.75
N SER A 230 7.28 -18.13 -16.94
CA SER A 230 7.87 -18.55 -18.22
C SER A 230 9.37 -18.24 -18.34
N LYS A 231 9.89 -17.33 -17.51
CA LYS A 231 11.31 -16.94 -17.48
C LYS A 231 12.10 -17.62 -16.37
N LYS A 232 11.41 -17.95 -15.26
CA LYS A 232 12.03 -18.57 -14.09
C LYS A 232 11.05 -19.55 -13.44
N THR A 233 11.20 -20.83 -13.76
CA THR A 233 10.39 -21.92 -13.18
C THR A 233 10.61 -22.03 -11.68
N GLY A 234 9.54 -22.24 -10.93
CA GLY A 234 9.53 -22.37 -9.47
C GLY A 234 9.56 -21.02 -8.72
N LEU A 235 9.41 -19.91 -9.45
CA LEU A 235 9.42 -18.56 -8.86
C LEU A 235 8.30 -18.37 -7.82
N TYR A 236 7.13 -18.95 -8.09
CA TYR A 236 5.93 -18.81 -7.24
C TYR A 236 5.62 -20.05 -6.39
N ALA A 237 6.47 -21.09 -6.41
CA ALA A 237 6.22 -22.30 -5.64
C ALA A 237 6.05 -22.02 -4.14
N ARG A 238 6.86 -21.12 -3.56
CA ARG A 238 6.72 -20.72 -2.15
C ARG A 238 5.47 -19.87 -1.90
N VAL A 239 5.02 -19.08 -2.88
CA VAL A 239 3.74 -18.34 -2.83
C VAL A 239 2.59 -19.33 -2.78
N ALA A 240 2.61 -20.39 -3.62
CA ALA A 240 1.61 -21.45 -3.59
C ALA A 240 1.53 -22.15 -2.22
N VAL A 241 2.70 -22.48 -1.63
CA VAL A 241 2.75 -23.06 -0.27
C VAL A 241 2.13 -22.13 0.75
N ALA A 242 2.50 -20.85 0.74
CA ALA A 242 1.97 -19.85 1.66
C ALA A 242 0.44 -19.69 1.51
N ALA A 243 -0.08 -19.82 0.28
CA ALA A 243 -1.51 -19.81 -0.01
C ALA A 243 -2.22 -21.16 0.28
N GLY A 244 -1.54 -22.12 0.92
CA GLY A 244 -2.11 -23.43 1.27
C GLY A 244 -2.31 -24.38 0.09
N GLN A 245 -1.66 -24.12 -1.07
CA GLN A 245 -1.78 -24.95 -2.25
C GLN A 245 -0.82 -26.14 -2.21
N SER A 246 -1.26 -27.30 -2.71
CA SER A 246 -0.44 -28.50 -2.82
C SER A 246 -0.03 -28.76 -4.28
N PHE A 247 1.19 -29.22 -4.49
CA PHE A 247 1.74 -29.52 -5.82
C PHE A 247 2.89 -30.53 -5.73
N GLY A 248 3.24 -31.17 -6.85
CA GLY A 248 4.27 -32.21 -6.89
C GLY A 248 5.68 -31.70 -7.17
N ASP A 249 5.82 -30.63 -7.97
CA ASP A 249 7.09 -30.08 -8.39
C ASP A 249 7.02 -28.54 -8.51
N PRO A 250 8.17 -27.83 -8.59
CA PRO A 250 8.18 -26.36 -8.63
C PRO A 250 7.41 -25.74 -9.80
N ALA A 251 7.35 -26.38 -10.97
CA ALA A 251 6.58 -25.85 -12.12
C ALA A 251 5.07 -25.95 -11.86
N GLN A 252 4.63 -27.04 -11.24
CA GLN A 252 3.25 -27.18 -10.77
C GLN A 252 2.94 -26.18 -9.66
N GLY A 253 3.92 -25.83 -8.81
CA GLY A 253 3.78 -24.78 -7.81
C GLY A 253 3.52 -23.41 -8.42
N ASP A 254 4.19 -23.06 -9.53
CA ASP A 254 3.91 -21.84 -10.27
C ASP A 254 2.47 -21.82 -10.80
N GLN A 255 2.01 -22.97 -11.39
CA GLN A 255 0.65 -23.09 -11.89
C GLN A 255 -0.38 -22.97 -10.76
N ALA A 256 -0.14 -23.63 -9.64
CA ALA A 256 -1.02 -23.58 -8.47
C ALA A 256 -1.17 -22.15 -7.93
N ALA A 257 -0.07 -21.40 -7.81
CA ALA A 257 -0.11 -19.99 -7.39
C ALA A 257 -0.90 -19.11 -8.39
N ILE A 258 -0.65 -19.28 -9.70
CA ILE A 258 -1.31 -18.50 -10.77
C ILE A 258 -2.81 -18.81 -10.86
N GLN A 259 -3.22 -20.05 -10.58
CA GLN A 259 -4.63 -20.45 -10.60
C GLN A 259 -5.39 -20.02 -9.35
N TRP A 260 -4.67 -19.92 -8.22
CA TRP A 260 -5.25 -19.46 -6.96
C TRP A 260 -5.53 -17.95 -6.97
N VAL A 261 -4.67 -17.14 -7.58
CA VAL A 261 -4.85 -15.69 -7.77
C VAL A 261 -5.94 -15.40 -8.80
#